data_cb1f6d1b38b07fb7ff0c2197e1393faa
#
_entry.id   cb1f6d1b38b07fb7ff0c2197e1393faa
#
_cell.length_a   1.000
_cell.length_b   1.000
_cell.length_c   1.000
_cell.angle_alpha   90.00
_cell.angle_beta   90.00
_cell.angle_gamma   90.00
#
_symmetry.space_group_name_H-M   'P 1'
#
loop_
_entity.id
_entity.type
_entity.pdbx_description
1 polymer ?
#
loop_
_entity_poly.entity_id
_entity_poly.type
_entity_poly.pdbx_seq_one_letter_code
_entity_poly.pdbx_strand_id
1 'polypeptide(L)'
;MKASALQPDTAERSDTSTRQFADKRVFVTGAASGIGRRIAERFSDEGATVLGLDRQAGDNTLPFRILTADLADARQVEKISMGLMADRWYPDILVNAAGVLRTGAAEDLSLEDWQACMNVNVSGPFYLLRQWIPVFKERQSGAIVNIASNAAHVPRTGMTAYCASKAAMASLSHCIGLELAPFGIRCNLVSPGSTDTPMLREMVGGGSGYRQLVAGQPDRFKLGIPLQKVATTDDIAETVLFLASDKAGHITLQDIVVDGGATLGA
;
A
#
# COMPACT_ATOMS: atom_id res chain seq x y z
N MET A 1 -4.39 45.77 -51.09
CA MET A 1 -4.81 44.85 -50.07
C MET A 1 -3.59 44.22 -49.46
N LYS A 2 -3.20 44.64 -48.23
CA LYS A 2 -2.01 44.13 -47.52
C LYS A 2 -2.43 43.00 -46.62
N ALA A 3 -1.85 41.82 -46.82
CA ALA A 3 -2.06 40.66 -45.93
C ALA A 3 -1.25 40.91 -44.63
N SER A 4 -1.98 40.91 -43.52
CA SER A 4 -1.39 40.95 -42.16
C SER A 4 -0.90 39.56 -41.80
N ALA A 5 0.40 39.45 -41.52
CA ALA A 5 1.02 38.25 -41.02
C ALA A 5 0.68 38.06 -39.53
N LEU A 6 0.03 36.96 -39.19
CA LEU A 6 -0.15 36.48 -37.82
C LEU A 6 1.18 35.99 -37.29
N GLN A 7 1.72 36.64 -36.26
CA GLN A 7 2.84 36.12 -35.46
C GLN A 7 2.35 34.97 -34.57
N PRO A 8 3.13 33.89 -34.43
CA PRO A 8 2.80 32.87 -33.46
C PRO A 8 3.13 33.37 -32.05
N ASP A 9 2.11 33.35 -31.21
CA ASP A 9 2.20 33.63 -29.78
C ASP A 9 2.97 32.46 -29.10
N THR A 10 4.26 32.64 -28.89
CA THR A 10 5.10 31.74 -28.08
C THR A 10 4.87 32.07 -26.61
N ALA A 11 3.73 31.71 -26.08
CA ALA A 11 3.56 31.62 -24.64
C ALA A 11 4.44 30.48 -24.10
N GLU A 12 5.60 30.85 -23.54
CA GLU A 12 6.38 29.98 -22.68
C GLU A 12 5.44 29.46 -21.60
N ARG A 13 5.04 28.19 -21.73
CA ARG A 13 4.44 27.45 -20.63
C ARG A 13 5.52 27.31 -19.56
N SER A 14 5.49 28.14 -18.53
CA SER A 14 6.22 27.93 -17.31
C SER A 14 5.80 26.58 -16.75
N ASP A 15 6.66 25.58 -16.90
CA ASP A 15 6.51 24.24 -16.33
C ASP A 15 6.76 24.33 -14.81
N THR A 16 5.86 25.00 -14.09
CA THR A 16 5.68 24.83 -12.67
C THR A 16 4.72 23.66 -12.49
N SER A 17 5.16 22.44 -12.79
CA SER A 17 4.43 21.25 -12.31
C SER A 17 4.51 21.29 -10.78
N THR A 18 3.47 21.83 -10.15
CA THR A 18 3.31 21.75 -8.70
C THR A 18 3.27 20.26 -8.35
N ARG A 19 4.26 19.79 -7.60
CA ARG A 19 4.35 18.40 -7.14
C ARG A 19 3.05 18.06 -6.42
N GLN A 20 2.44 16.94 -6.80
CA GLN A 20 1.05 16.60 -6.42
C GLN A 20 0.84 16.51 -4.91
N PHE A 21 1.88 16.17 -4.15
CA PHE A 21 1.84 15.99 -2.71
C PHE A 21 2.72 17.00 -1.95
N ALA A 22 3.02 18.15 -2.57
CA ALA A 22 3.69 19.24 -1.87
C ALA A 22 2.93 19.56 -0.56
N ASP A 23 3.67 19.78 0.52
CA ASP A 23 3.15 20.07 1.87
C ASP A 23 2.32 18.94 2.53
N LYS A 24 2.16 17.78 1.91
CA LYS A 24 1.51 16.61 2.54
C LYS A 24 2.51 15.82 3.39
N ARG A 25 2.06 15.37 4.54
CA ARG A 25 2.77 14.44 5.41
C ARG A 25 2.23 13.05 5.21
N VAL A 26 3.10 12.11 4.81
CA VAL A 26 2.73 10.74 4.49
C VAL A 26 3.41 9.77 5.44
N PHE A 27 2.64 8.90 6.06
CA PHE A 27 3.15 7.86 6.94
C PHE A 27 2.96 6.50 6.27
N VAL A 28 4.07 5.79 6.01
CA VAL A 28 4.07 4.51 5.27
C VAL A 28 4.66 3.41 6.14
N THR A 29 3.93 2.31 6.35
CA THR A 29 4.46 1.11 7.01
C THR A 29 5.06 0.13 5.99
N GLY A 30 6.04 -0.68 6.41
CA GLY A 30 6.77 -1.57 5.50
C GLY A 30 7.69 -0.82 4.53
N ALA A 31 8.18 0.35 4.95
CA ALA A 31 8.88 1.30 4.08
C ALA A 31 10.35 0.94 3.80
N ALA A 32 10.91 -0.10 4.42
CA ALA A 32 12.30 -0.50 4.19
C ALA A 32 12.48 -1.31 2.89
N SER A 33 11.42 -1.94 2.37
CA SER A 33 11.55 -2.82 1.21
C SER A 33 10.27 -2.92 0.35
N GLY A 34 10.40 -3.48 -0.85
CA GLY A 34 9.28 -3.89 -1.70
C GLY A 34 8.31 -2.76 -2.03
N ILE A 35 7.01 -3.08 -1.96
CA ILE A 35 5.90 -2.16 -2.29
C ILE A 35 5.91 -0.93 -1.39
N GLY A 36 6.07 -1.12 -0.06
CA GLY A 36 6.04 -0.01 0.90
C GLY A 36 7.17 0.99 0.67
N ARG A 37 8.40 0.50 0.39
CA ARG A 37 9.54 1.35 0.02
C ARG A 37 9.23 2.15 -1.24
N ARG A 38 8.75 1.50 -2.29
CA ARG A 38 8.48 2.18 -3.56
C ARG A 38 7.37 3.24 -3.43
N ILE A 39 6.32 2.95 -2.66
CA ILE A 39 5.27 3.93 -2.33
C ILE A 39 5.88 5.16 -1.65
N ALA A 40 6.72 4.94 -0.63
CA ALA A 40 7.35 6.02 0.12
C ALA A 40 8.29 6.88 -0.77
N GLU A 41 9.09 6.23 -1.65
CA GLU A 41 9.91 6.91 -2.65
C GLU A 41 9.06 7.77 -3.59
N ARG A 42 7.98 7.21 -4.16
CA ARG A 42 7.11 7.94 -5.09
C ARG A 42 6.42 9.15 -4.44
N PHE A 43 5.96 9.03 -3.18
CA PHE A 43 5.45 10.20 -2.46
C PHE A 43 6.51 11.28 -2.25
N SER A 44 7.76 10.89 -1.96
CA SER A 44 8.87 11.83 -1.83
C SER A 44 9.18 12.53 -3.15
N ASP A 45 9.20 11.80 -4.27
CA ASP A 45 9.39 12.34 -5.62
C ASP A 45 8.32 13.39 -5.95
N GLU A 46 7.10 13.18 -5.49
CA GLU A 46 5.94 14.07 -5.65
C GLU A 46 5.85 15.17 -4.57
N GLY A 47 6.90 15.35 -3.78
CA GLY A 47 7.08 16.48 -2.87
C GLY A 47 6.52 16.29 -1.46
N ALA A 48 6.05 15.11 -1.10
CA ALA A 48 5.59 14.84 0.26
C ALA A 48 6.73 14.78 1.28
N THR A 49 6.42 15.17 2.52
CA THR A 49 7.25 14.84 3.68
C THR A 49 6.90 13.42 4.15
N VAL A 50 7.72 12.45 3.78
CA VAL A 50 7.46 11.04 4.08
C VAL A 50 8.17 10.60 5.35
N LEU A 51 7.47 9.83 6.16
CA LEU A 51 8.00 9.09 7.30
C LEU A 51 7.65 7.61 7.11
N GLY A 52 8.66 6.76 7.18
CA GLY A 52 8.50 5.31 7.13
C GLY A 52 8.41 4.70 8.53
N LEU A 53 7.74 3.55 8.63
CA LEU A 53 7.82 2.67 9.79
C LEU A 53 8.12 1.25 9.30
N ASP A 54 9.15 0.63 9.84
CA ASP A 54 9.52 -0.74 9.51
C ASP A 54 10.21 -1.41 10.70
N ARG A 55 10.25 -2.74 10.70
CA ARG A 55 11.05 -3.51 11.66
C ARG A 55 12.54 -3.39 11.40
N GLN A 56 12.92 -3.15 10.16
CA GLN A 56 14.29 -2.93 9.72
C GLN A 56 14.57 -1.43 9.58
N ALA A 57 15.76 -1.02 9.99
CA ALA A 57 16.23 0.31 9.66
C ALA A 57 16.45 0.41 8.14
N GLY A 58 16.04 1.51 7.55
CA GLY A 58 16.35 1.82 6.16
C GLY A 58 17.83 2.06 5.95
N ASP A 59 18.27 2.00 4.71
CA ASP A 59 19.62 2.46 4.35
C ASP A 59 19.67 4.00 4.29
N ASN A 60 20.86 4.56 4.41
CA ASN A 60 21.08 6.02 4.41
C ASN A 60 20.85 6.69 3.05
N THR A 61 20.47 5.94 2.01
CA THR A 61 20.22 6.45 0.66
C THR A 61 18.74 6.81 0.44
N LEU A 62 17.86 6.47 1.38
CA LEU A 62 16.43 6.76 1.25
C LEU A 62 16.17 8.26 1.35
N PRO A 63 15.27 8.82 0.50
CA PRO A 63 14.89 10.24 0.55
C PRO A 63 13.96 10.57 1.75
N PHE A 64 13.72 9.61 2.65
CA PHE A 64 12.87 9.75 3.82
C PHE A 64 13.45 8.98 5.02
N ARG A 65 13.02 9.36 6.22
CA ARG A 65 13.42 8.71 7.47
C ARG A 65 12.53 7.50 7.75
N ILE A 66 13.13 6.41 8.28
CA ILE A 66 12.39 5.24 8.82
C ILE A 66 12.48 5.24 10.36
N LEU A 67 11.34 5.09 11.00
CA LEU A 67 11.23 4.76 12.42
C LEU A 67 11.24 3.24 12.55
N THR A 68 12.09 2.73 13.43
CA THR A 68 12.21 1.28 13.65
C THR A 68 11.24 0.82 14.73
N ALA A 69 10.29 -0.04 14.35
CA ALA A 69 9.39 -0.71 15.28
C ALA A 69 8.79 -1.98 14.67
N ASP A 70 8.42 -2.91 15.54
CA ASP A 70 7.60 -4.05 15.14
C ASP A 70 6.12 -3.65 15.17
N LEU A 71 5.48 -3.67 14.01
CA LEU A 71 4.06 -3.33 13.86
C LEU A 71 3.15 -4.33 14.61
N ALA A 72 3.62 -5.55 14.85
CA ALA A 72 2.89 -6.55 15.64
C ALA A 72 2.88 -6.24 17.15
N ASP A 73 3.70 -5.31 17.62
CA ASP A 73 3.77 -4.88 19.02
C ASP A 73 2.99 -3.58 19.23
N ALA A 74 1.81 -3.69 19.81
CA ALA A 74 0.92 -2.54 20.09
C ALA A 74 1.58 -1.45 20.92
N ARG A 75 2.50 -1.80 21.85
CA ARG A 75 3.19 -0.82 22.71
C ARG A 75 4.23 -0.02 21.94
N GLN A 76 4.93 -0.66 21.00
CA GLN A 76 5.88 0.06 20.14
C GLN A 76 5.14 1.01 19.20
N VAL A 77 4.00 0.58 18.62
CA VAL A 77 3.15 1.42 17.76
C VAL A 77 2.62 2.61 18.54
N GLU A 78 2.10 2.41 19.75
CA GLU A 78 1.61 3.47 20.63
C GLU A 78 2.72 4.47 20.98
N LYS A 79 3.87 3.98 21.43
CA LYS A 79 5.03 4.83 21.79
C LYS A 79 5.47 5.73 20.64
N ILE A 80 5.58 5.18 19.43
CA ILE A 80 5.96 5.96 18.25
C ILE A 80 4.89 6.99 17.91
N SER A 81 3.61 6.59 17.91
CA SER A 81 2.52 7.50 17.60
C SER A 81 2.43 8.65 18.59
N MET A 82 2.56 8.37 19.88
CA MET A 82 2.60 9.40 20.92
C MET A 82 3.80 10.35 20.77
N GLY A 83 4.98 9.82 20.44
CA GLY A 83 6.16 10.66 20.17
C GLY A 83 5.94 11.60 18.99
N LEU A 84 5.38 11.10 17.88
CA LEU A 84 5.05 11.94 16.72
C LEU A 84 4.02 13.02 17.05
N MET A 85 2.98 12.68 17.84
CA MET A 85 1.98 13.65 18.31
C MET A 85 2.60 14.73 19.20
N ALA A 86 3.53 14.37 20.11
CA ALA A 86 4.26 15.33 20.94
C ALA A 86 5.10 16.30 20.09
N ASP A 87 5.70 15.80 19.00
CA ASP A 87 6.44 16.60 18.04
C ASP A 87 5.53 17.38 17.05
N ARG A 88 4.21 17.31 17.24
CA ARG A 88 3.18 17.91 16.35
C ARG A 88 3.31 17.44 14.88
N TRP A 89 3.78 16.21 14.70
CA TRP A 89 3.79 15.58 13.38
C TRP A 89 2.53 14.71 13.21
N TYR A 90 1.66 15.12 12.33
CA TYR A 90 0.38 14.46 12.06
C TYR A 90 0.33 14.09 10.57
N PRO A 91 0.05 12.83 10.20
CA PRO A 91 -0.07 12.45 8.79
C PRO A 91 -1.34 13.05 8.16
N ASP A 92 -1.23 13.44 6.89
CA ASP A 92 -2.36 13.72 6.01
C ASP A 92 -2.79 12.44 5.27
N ILE A 93 -1.83 11.56 5.05
CA ILE A 93 -2.01 10.27 4.36
C ILE A 93 -1.34 9.17 5.19
N LEU A 94 -2.08 8.08 5.42
CA LEU A 94 -1.58 6.87 6.06
C LEU A 94 -1.63 5.70 5.08
N VAL A 95 -0.48 5.06 4.83
CA VAL A 95 -0.40 3.86 3.98
C VAL A 95 0.06 2.67 4.80
N ASN A 96 -0.80 1.68 4.96
CA ASN A 96 -0.49 0.41 5.61
C ASN A 96 0.00 -0.58 4.56
N ALA A 97 1.33 -0.64 4.32
CA ALA A 97 1.95 -1.52 3.33
C ALA A 97 2.81 -2.63 3.94
N ALA A 98 3.02 -2.63 5.26
CA ALA A 98 3.69 -3.73 5.92
C ALA A 98 2.88 -5.03 5.80
N GLY A 99 3.57 -6.14 5.56
CA GLY A 99 2.93 -7.44 5.50
C GLY A 99 3.93 -8.57 5.48
N VAL A 100 3.50 -9.73 5.92
CA VAL A 100 4.24 -10.98 5.86
C VAL A 100 3.43 -12.05 5.17
N LEU A 101 4.13 -12.94 4.48
CA LEU A 101 3.57 -14.14 3.85
C LEU A 101 4.16 -15.37 4.56
N ARG A 102 3.26 -16.30 4.93
CA ARG A 102 3.62 -17.64 5.37
C ARG A 102 2.87 -18.65 4.52
N THR A 103 3.58 -19.66 4.05
CA THR A 103 3.06 -20.68 3.14
C THR A 103 3.23 -22.07 3.74
N GLY A 104 2.27 -22.94 3.50
CA GLY A 104 2.25 -24.33 3.97
C GLY A 104 0.85 -24.91 3.78
N ALA A 105 0.72 -26.24 3.76
CA ALA A 105 -0.57 -26.90 3.86
C ALA A 105 -1.22 -26.53 5.21
N ALA A 106 -2.55 -26.52 5.29
CA ALA A 106 -3.24 -26.03 6.48
C ALA A 106 -2.89 -26.85 7.74
N GLU A 107 -2.70 -28.14 7.58
CA GLU A 107 -2.32 -29.08 8.64
C GLU A 107 -0.86 -28.93 9.11
N ASP A 108 0.02 -28.41 8.25
CA ASP A 108 1.46 -28.24 8.53
C ASP A 108 1.80 -26.80 8.97
N LEU A 109 0.82 -25.87 8.86
CA LEU A 109 1.04 -24.46 9.20
C LEU A 109 1.21 -24.33 10.73
N SER A 110 2.34 -23.80 11.16
CA SER A 110 2.57 -23.57 12.60
C SER A 110 1.64 -22.49 13.17
N LEU A 111 1.37 -22.56 14.47
CA LEU A 111 0.58 -21.51 15.15
C LEU A 111 1.33 -20.18 15.13
N GLU A 112 2.65 -20.19 15.16
CA GLU A 112 3.53 -19.03 15.07
C GLU A 112 3.39 -18.34 13.71
N ASP A 113 3.34 -19.10 12.61
CA ASP A 113 3.14 -18.56 11.26
C ASP A 113 1.74 -18.00 11.05
N TRP A 114 0.73 -18.68 11.61
CA TRP A 114 -0.63 -18.14 11.67
C TRP A 114 -0.66 -16.81 12.40
N GLN A 115 -0.11 -16.76 13.62
CA GLN A 115 -0.07 -15.54 14.43
C GLN A 115 0.73 -14.43 13.75
N ALA A 116 1.85 -14.74 13.10
CA ALA A 116 2.64 -13.76 12.37
C ALA A 116 1.81 -13.09 11.26
N CYS A 117 1.05 -13.88 10.47
CA CYS A 117 0.16 -13.31 9.45
C CYS A 117 -0.93 -12.42 10.07
N MET A 118 -1.59 -12.87 11.13
CA MET A 118 -2.65 -12.09 11.78
C MET A 118 -2.10 -10.83 12.47
N ASN A 119 -1.00 -10.96 13.20
CA ASN A 119 -0.44 -9.85 13.96
C ASN A 119 0.11 -8.74 13.05
N VAL A 120 0.85 -9.10 12.00
CA VAL A 120 1.43 -8.09 11.11
C VAL A 120 0.42 -7.55 10.10
N ASN A 121 -0.37 -8.43 9.46
CA ASN A 121 -1.23 -8.02 8.35
C ASN A 121 -2.58 -7.42 8.79
N VAL A 122 -3.01 -7.67 10.04
CA VAL A 122 -4.32 -7.22 10.56
C VAL A 122 -4.18 -6.38 11.82
N SER A 123 -3.62 -6.96 12.90
CA SER A 123 -3.55 -6.30 14.20
C SER A 123 -2.66 -5.06 14.14
N GLY A 124 -1.52 -5.13 13.44
CA GLY A 124 -0.60 -4.01 13.29
C GLY A 124 -1.23 -2.77 12.65
N PRO A 125 -1.83 -2.87 11.45
CA PRO A 125 -2.61 -1.79 10.87
C PRO A 125 -3.73 -1.29 11.79
N PHE A 126 -4.44 -2.17 12.48
CA PHE A 126 -5.45 -1.78 13.46
C PHE A 126 -4.86 -0.97 14.62
N TYR A 127 -3.71 -1.38 15.17
CA TYR A 127 -3.05 -0.61 16.26
C TYR A 127 -2.69 0.79 15.79
N LEU A 128 -2.17 0.91 14.57
CA LEU A 128 -1.79 2.22 14.01
C LEU A 128 -3.01 3.09 13.72
N LEU A 129 -4.04 2.53 13.07
CA LEU A 129 -5.30 3.22 12.78
C LEU A 129 -5.96 3.73 14.07
N ARG A 130 -5.99 2.93 15.13
CA ARG A 130 -6.54 3.32 16.42
C ARG A 130 -5.87 4.58 16.99
N GLN A 131 -4.58 4.78 16.76
CA GLN A 131 -3.85 5.97 17.21
C GLN A 131 -4.19 7.21 16.36
N TRP A 132 -4.32 7.05 15.04
CA TRP A 132 -4.44 8.19 14.12
C TRP A 132 -5.88 8.57 13.78
N ILE A 133 -6.85 7.69 13.93
CA ILE A 133 -8.28 7.98 13.68
C ILE A 133 -8.77 9.21 14.46
N PRO A 134 -8.49 9.39 15.76
CA PRO A 134 -8.91 10.59 16.49
C PRO A 134 -8.37 11.88 15.86
N VAL A 135 -7.11 11.86 15.41
CA VAL A 135 -6.46 13.02 14.76
C VAL A 135 -7.11 13.34 13.42
N PHE A 136 -7.36 12.33 12.58
CA PHE A 136 -8.06 12.51 11.31
C PHE A 136 -9.47 13.07 11.52
N LYS A 137 -10.22 12.54 12.50
CA LYS A 137 -11.57 13.03 12.84
C LYS A 137 -11.56 14.48 13.31
N GLU A 138 -10.61 14.87 14.18
CA GLU A 138 -10.47 16.26 14.63
C GLU A 138 -10.17 17.21 13.46
N ARG A 139 -9.31 16.78 12.53
CA ARG A 139 -8.92 17.58 11.35
C ARG A 139 -9.95 17.57 10.23
N GLN A 140 -10.95 16.69 10.28
CA GLN A 140 -11.97 16.49 9.23
C GLN A 140 -11.37 16.28 7.83
N SER A 141 -10.21 15.63 7.77
CA SER A 141 -9.45 15.43 6.54
C SER A 141 -8.47 14.27 6.69
N GLY A 142 -8.29 13.50 5.62
CA GLY A 142 -7.30 12.44 5.55
C GLY A 142 -7.56 11.42 4.47
N ALA A 143 -6.51 10.70 4.09
CA ALA A 143 -6.62 9.55 3.20
C ALA A 143 -5.87 8.35 3.80
N ILE A 144 -6.53 7.21 3.82
CA ILE A 144 -5.96 5.94 4.27
C ILE A 144 -5.97 4.99 3.08
N VAL A 145 -4.81 4.39 2.78
CA VAL A 145 -4.70 3.35 1.75
C VAL A 145 -4.06 2.12 2.37
N ASN A 146 -4.77 1.01 2.32
CA ASN A 146 -4.33 -0.25 2.90
C ASN A 146 -3.93 -1.22 1.80
N ILE A 147 -2.77 -1.87 1.93
CA ILE A 147 -2.32 -2.88 0.97
C ILE A 147 -2.84 -4.25 1.39
N ALA A 148 -3.88 -4.70 0.67
CA ALA A 148 -4.42 -6.04 0.82
C ALA A 148 -3.68 -7.04 -0.10
N SER A 149 -4.41 -7.80 -0.89
CA SER A 149 -3.91 -8.74 -1.91
C SER A 149 -5.09 -9.28 -2.70
N ASN A 150 -4.91 -9.66 -3.96
CA ASN A 150 -5.90 -10.45 -4.69
C ASN A 150 -6.22 -11.79 -3.99
N ALA A 151 -5.34 -12.25 -3.09
CA ALA A 151 -5.59 -13.40 -2.22
C ALA A 151 -6.66 -13.16 -1.13
N ALA A 152 -7.13 -11.91 -0.94
CA ALA A 152 -8.29 -11.61 -0.11
C ALA A 152 -9.61 -12.02 -0.79
N HIS A 153 -9.63 -12.08 -2.11
CA HIS A 153 -10.82 -12.31 -2.93
C HIS A 153 -10.92 -13.74 -3.45
N VAL A 154 -9.77 -14.39 -3.72
CA VAL A 154 -9.73 -15.75 -4.26
C VAL A 154 -8.86 -16.66 -3.40
N PRO A 155 -9.28 -17.90 -3.15
CA PRO A 155 -8.50 -18.85 -2.35
C PRO A 155 -7.20 -19.25 -3.05
N ARG A 156 -6.18 -19.56 -2.25
CA ARG A 156 -4.87 -20.02 -2.74
C ARG A 156 -4.42 -21.23 -1.93
N THR A 157 -4.12 -22.33 -2.60
CA THR A 157 -3.55 -23.54 -1.97
C THR A 157 -2.24 -23.19 -1.27
N GLY A 158 -2.07 -23.64 -0.03
CA GLY A 158 -0.88 -23.43 0.77
C GLY A 158 -0.68 -21.98 1.26
N MET A 159 -1.76 -21.16 1.28
CA MET A 159 -1.71 -19.77 1.74
C MET A 159 -2.83 -19.43 2.73
N THR A 160 -3.27 -20.38 3.52
CA THR A 160 -4.45 -20.27 4.39
C THR A 160 -4.37 -19.06 5.33
N ALA A 161 -3.28 -18.93 6.10
CA ALA A 161 -3.11 -17.81 7.04
C ALA A 161 -3.03 -16.45 6.30
N TYR A 162 -2.31 -16.43 5.19
CA TYR A 162 -2.16 -15.19 4.42
C TYR A 162 -3.50 -14.73 3.81
N CYS A 163 -4.22 -15.63 3.13
CA CYS A 163 -5.53 -15.31 2.55
C CYS A 163 -6.51 -14.84 3.64
N ALA A 164 -6.59 -15.55 4.77
CA ALA A 164 -7.43 -15.17 5.90
C ALA A 164 -7.07 -13.78 6.43
N SER A 165 -5.77 -13.49 6.61
CA SER A 165 -5.32 -12.18 7.09
C SER A 165 -5.63 -11.05 6.11
N LYS A 166 -5.49 -11.28 4.80
CA LYS A 166 -5.78 -10.25 3.79
C LYS A 166 -7.27 -10.02 3.61
N ALA A 167 -8.11 -11.05 3.73
CA ALA A 167 -9.56 -10.91 3.77
C ALA A 167 -10.03 -10.15 5.03
N ALA A 168 -9.43 -10.45 6.20
CA ALA A 168 -9.69 -9.71 7.43
C ALA A 168 -9.30 -8.24 7.30
N MET A 169 -8.15 -7.94 6.67
CA MET A 169 -7.71 -6.55 6.41
C MET A 169 -8.68 -5.81 5.49
N ALA A 170 -9.21 -6.46 4.46
CA ALA A 170 -10.22 -5.87 3.58
C ALA A 170 -11.49 -5.52 4.35
N SER A 171 -12.02 -6.45 5.14
CA SER A 171 -13.21 -6.22 5.97
C SER A 171 -12.99 -5.11 7.00
N LEU A 172 -11.84 -5.11 7.70
CA LEU A 172 -11.46 -4.06 8.65
C LEU A 172 -11.44 -2.68 7.99
N SER A 173 -10.86 -2.59 6.79
CA SER A 173 -10.75 -1.34 6.04
C SER A 173 -12.12 -0.77 5.64
N HIS A 174 -13.05 -1.63 5.21
CA HIS A 174 -14.40 -1.23 4.86
C HIS A 174 -15.17 -0.72 6.08
N CYS A 175 -15.09 -1.42 7.23
CA CYS A 175 -15.74 -0.98 8.47
C CYS A 175 -15.21 0.39 8.91
N ILE A 176 -13.90 0.54 8.98
CA ILE A 176 -13.25 1.81 9.36
C ILE A 176 -13.58 2.91 8.36
N GLY A 177 -13.53 2.62 7.06
CA GLY A 177 -13.87 3.58 6.03
C GLY A 177 -15.29 4.11 6.13
N LEU A 178 -16.25 3.23 6.46
CA LEU A 178 -17.64 3.62 6.69
C LEU A 178 -17.78 4.54 7.92
N GLU A 179 -17.07 4.24 9.01
CA GLU A 179 -17.05 5.07 10.22
C GLU A 179 -16.40 6.43 10.00
N LEU A 180 -15.47 6.54 9.05
CA LEU A 180 -14.68 7.74 8.79
C LEU A 180 -15.28 8.64 7.70
N ALA A 181 -16.09 8.10 6.81
CA ALA A 181 -16.69 8.84 5.70
C ALA A 181 -17.47 10.10 6.14
N PRO A 182 -18.26 10.11 7.24
CA PRO A 182 -18.93 11.32 7.71
C PRO A 182 -17.99 12.46 8.13
N PHE A 183 -16.72 12.16 8.34
CA PHE A 183 -15.68 13.14 8.70
C PHE A 183 -14.83 13.58 7.51
N GLY A 184 -15.23 13.23 6.28
CA GLY A 184 -14.47 13.58 5.07
C GLY A 184 -13.17 12.79 4.87
N ILE A 185 -12.98 11.68 5.59
CA ILE A 185 -11.79 10.85 5.52
C ILE A 185 -12.07 9.66 4.60
N ARG A 186 -11.18 9.44 3.62
CA ARG A 186 -11.29 8.34 2.67
C ARG A 186 -10.43 7.16 3.13
N CYS A 187 -10.98 5.95 3.01
CA CYS A 187 -10.26 4.72 3.31
C CYS A 187 -10.49 3.72 2.17
N ASN A 188 -9.42 3.37 1.47
CA ASN A 188 -9.44 2.48 0.32
C ASN A 188 -8.38 1.39 0.45
N LEU A 189 -8.50 0.37 -0.39
CA LEU A 189 -7.54 -0.72 -0.50
C LEU A 189 -6.94 -0.77 -1.90
N VAL A 190 -5.72 -1.27 -1.95
CA VAL A 190 -5.10 -1.77 -3.15
C VAL A 190 -4.78 -3.24 -2.91
N SER A 191 -5.21 -4.10 -3.82
CA SER A 191 -5.05 -5.54 -3.77
C SER A 191 -4.10 -6.03 -4.89
N PRO A 192 -2.76 -6.04 -4.63
CA PRO A 192 -1.81 -6.51 -5.61
C PRO A 192 -1.96 -8.00 -5.91
N GLY A 193 -1.65 -8.37 -7.17
CA GLY A 193 -1.30 -9.72 -7.54
C GLY A 193 0.18 -10.01 -7.33
N SER A 194 0.74 -10.90 -8.17
CA SER A 194 2.19 -11.17 -8.18
C SER A 194 2.95 -9.92 -8.58
N THR A 195 3.70 -9.36 -7.63
CA THR A 195 4.49 -8.12 -7.78
C THR A 195 5.95 -8.41 -7.49
N ASP A 196 6.86 -7.93 -8.31
CA ASP A 196 8.31 -8.13 -8.17
C ASP A 196 8.86 -7.45 -6.91
N THR A 197 8.95 -8.23 -5.85
CA THR A 197 9.39 -7.83 -4.50
C THR A 197 10.35 -8.87 -3.93
N PRO A 198 11.15 -8.54 -2.92
CA PRO A 198 11.94 -9.55 -2.19
C PRO A 198 11.09 -10.73 -1.72
N MET A 199 9.89 -10.48 -1.18
CA MET A 199 8.94 -11.51 -0.73
C MET A 199 8.55 -12.48 -1.87
N LEU A 200 8.25 -11.97 -3.06
CA LEU A 200 7.91 -12.81 -4.21
C LEU A 200 9.13 -13.60 -4.70
N ARG A 201 10.30 -12.94 -4.79
CA ARG A 201 11.55 -13.58 -5.23
C ARG A 201 11.95 -14.75 -4.33
N GLU A 202 11.80 -14.58 -3.02
CA GLU A 202 12.04 -15.65 -2.04
C GLU A 202 11.07 -16.83 -2.25
N MET A 203 9.77 -16.52 -2.47
CA MET A 203 8.74 -17.54 -2.65
C MET A 203 8.92 -18.38 -3.91
N VAL A 204 9.36 -17.78 -5.03
CA VAL A 204 9.37 -18.45 -6.36
C VAL A 204 10.75 -18.79 -6.91
N GLY A 205 11.84 -18.40 -6.26
CA GLY A 205 13.21 -18.69 -6.71
C GLY A 205 13.64 -17.94 -7.97
N GLY A 206 13.01 -16.81 -8.31
CA GLY A 206 13.44 -15.92 -9.40
C GLY A 206 12.89 -16.29 -10.79
N GLY A 207 13.66 -16.06 -11.88
CA GLY A 207 13.18 -15.98 -13.26
C GLY A 207 12.39 -17.16 -13.82
N SER A 208 12.67 -18.42 -13.45
CA SER A 208 11.85 -19.57 -13.87
C SER A 208 10.49 -19.56 -13.15
N GLY A 209 10.45 -19.14 -11.91
CA GLY A 209 9.23 -18.99 -11.13
C GLY A 209 8.30 -17.92 -11.69
N TYR A 210 8.84 -16.82 -12.23
CA TYR A 210 8.03 -15.77 -12.87
C TYR A 210 7.31 -16.28 -14.10
N ARG A 211 7.97 -17.09 -14.95
CA ARG A 211 7.31 -17.72 -16.11
C ARG A 211 6.15 -18.62 -15.70
N GLN A 212 6.31 -19.37 -14.61
CA GLN A 212 5.23 -20.21 -14.07
C GLN A 212 4.07 -19.39 -13.50
N LEU A 213 4.34 -18.25 -12.85
CA LEU A 213 3.28 -17.34 -12.39
C LEU A 213 2.47 -16.77 -13.55
N VAL A 214 3.15 -16.38 -14.63
CA VAL A 214 2.52 -15.84 -15.85
C VAL A 214 1.71 -16.90 -16.58
N ALA A 215 2.28 -18.09 -16.78
CA ALA A 215 1.61 -19.19 -17.47
C ALA A 215 0.44 -19.80 -16.69
N GLY A 216 0.45 -19.65 -15.37
CA GLY A 216 -0.48 -20.32 -14.49
C GLY A 216 0.04 -21.66 -13.96
N GLN A 217 -0.67 -22.22 -13.02
CA GLN A 217 -0.37 -23.49 -12.35
C GLN A 217 -1.69 -24.26 -12.17
N PRO A 218 -2.14 -25.03 -13.17
CA PRO A 218 -3.43 -25.75 -13.11
C PRO A 218 -3.55 -26.66 -11.88
N ASP A 219 -2.48 -27.37 -11.52
CA ASP A 219 -2.43 -28.25 -10.34
C ASP A 219 -2.65 -27.48 -9.01
N ARG A 220 -2.52 -26.17 -9.04
CA ARG A 220 -2.75 -25.26 -7.90
C ARG A 220 -3.94 -24.33 -8.12
N PHE A 221 -4.75 -24.60 -9.12
CA PHE A 221 -5.92 -23.81 -9.50
C PHE A 221 -5.61 -22.34 -9.77
N LYS A 222 -4.44 -22.06 -10.37
CA LYS A 222 -4.00 -20.71 -10.76
C LYS A 222 -4.06 -20.54 -12.27
N LEU A 223 -4.85 -19.58 -12.73
CA LEU A 223 -5.07 -19.33 -14.17
C LEU A 223 -3.88 -18.65 -14.87
N GLY A 224 -2.96 -18.07 -14.14
CA GLY A 224 -1.90 -17.24 -14.70
C GLY A 224 -2.23 -15.75 -14.71
N ILE A 225 -1.43 -14.98 -15.45
CA ILE A 225 -1.56 -13.53 -15.54
C ILE A 225 -1.88 -13.13 -16.98
N PRO A 226 -3.12 -12.72 -17.30
CA PRO A 226 -3.52 -12.35 -18.67
C PRO A 226 -2.64 -11.27 -19.31
N LEU A 227 -2.16 -10.26 -18.57
CA LEU A 227 -1.24 -9.23 -19.07
C LEU A 227 0.18 -9.74 -19.35
N GLN A 228 0.48 -11.04 -19.18
CA GLN A 228 1.73 -11.71 -19.51
C GLN A 228 2.99 -11.13 -18.80
N LYS A 229 2.81 -10.45 -17.69
CA LYS A 229 3.91 -9.90 -16.87
C LYS A 229 3.60 -10.00 -15.39
N VAL A 230 4.64 -10.14 -14.58
CA VAL A 230 4.60 -9.86 -13.15
C VAL A 230 4.57 -8.33 -12.97
N ALA A 231 3.77 -7.81 -12.06
CA ALA A 231 3.70 -6.38 -11.80
C ALA A 231 5.03 -5.86 -11.23
N THR A 232 5.34 -4.62 -11.51
CA THR A 232 6.39 -3.87 -10.83
C THR A 232 5.84 -3.25 -9.54
N THR A 233 6.71 -2.82 -8.63
CA THR A 233 6.28 -2.05 -7.46
C THR A 233 5.72 -0.68 -7.86
N ASP A 234 6.10 -0.14 -9.01
CA ASP A 234 5.52 1.09 -9.57
C ASP A 234 4.05 0.90 -9.98
N ASP A 235 3.69 -0.22 -10.60
CA ASP A 235 2.30 -0.50 -10.97
C ASP A 235 1.37 -0.40 -9.74
N ILE A 236 1.87 -0.76 -8.54
CA ILE A 236 1.13 -0.66 -7.28
C ILE A 236 1.19 0.76 -6.71
N ALA A 237 2.38 1.37 -6.68
CA ALA A 237 2.59 2.68 -6.09
C ALA A 237 1.74 3.77 -6.77
N GLU A 238 1.63 3.76 -8.09
CA GLU A 238 0.81 4.73 -8.84
C GLU A 238 -0.67 4.65 -8.46
N THR A 239 -1.19 3.43 -8.24
CA THR A 239 -2.57 3.25 -7.78
C THR A 239 -2.77 3.79 -6.36
N VAL A 240 -1.78 3.60 -5.47
CA VAL A 240 -1.81 4.15 -4.11
C VAL A 240 -1.78 5.67 -4.14
N LEU A 241 -0.90 6.28 -4.92
CA LEU A 241 -0.80 7.72 -5.07
C LEU A 241 -2.13 8.30 -5.60
N PHE A 242 -2.72 7.67 -6.62
CA PHE A 242 -4.03 8.08 -7.13
C PHE A 242 -5.09 8.07 -6.03
N LEU A 243 -5.25 6.96 -5.30
CA LEU A 243 -6.25 6.84 -4.24
C LEU A 243 -6.00 7.78 -3.06
N ALA A 244 -4.75 8.12 -2.77
CA ALA A 244 -4.39 9.07 -1.73
C ALA A 244 -4.63 10.53 -2.13
N SER A 245 -4.67 10.83 -3.42
CA SER A 245 -4.76 12.18 -3.96
C SER A 245 -6.18 12.76 -3.96
N ASP A 246 -6.29 14.07 -4.14
CA ASP A 246 -7.57 14.77 -4.29
C ASP A 246 -8.32 14.38 -5.58
N LYS A 247 -7.62 13.79 -6.57
CA LYS A 247 -8.23 13.24 -7.79
C LYS A 247 -9.20 12.08 -7.49
N ALA A 248 -8.96 11.36 -6.37
CA ALA A 248 -9.84 10.32 -5.85
C ALA A 248 -10.81 10.84 -4.77
N GLY A 249 -11.12 12.13 -4.77
CA GLY A 249 -11.90 12.82 -3.73
C GLY A 249 -13.30 12.24 -3.46
N HIS A 250 -13.87 11.49 -4.40
CA HIS A 250 -15.17 10.82 -4.23
C HIS A 250 -15.04 9.27 -4.24
N ILE A 251 -13.83 8.73 -3.98
CA ILE A 251 -13.57 7.29 -3.92
C ILE A 251 -13.23 6.91 -2.48
N THR A 252 -14.10 6.13 -1.86
CA THR A 252 -13.87 5.52 -0.53
C THR A 252 -14.50 4.13 -0.49
N LEU A 253 -14.04 3.25 0.41
CA LEU A 253 -14.54 1.87 0.55
C LEU A 253 -14.25 1.00 -0.68
N GLN A 254 -13.34 1.40 -1.56
CA GLN A 254 -13.03 0.62 -2.75
C GLN A 254 -11.79 -0.24 -2.52
N ASP A 255 -11.80 -1.42 -3.12
CA ASP A 255 -10.65 -2.31 -3.22
C ASP A 255 -10.26 -2.42 -4.70
N ILE A 256 -9.12 -1.82 -5.05
CA ILE A 256 -8.62 -1.82 -6.42
C ILE A 256 -7.64 -2.98 -6.59
N VAL A 257 -8.07 -3.99 -7.35
CA VAL A 257 -7.23 -5.14 -7.68
C VAL A 257 -6.24 -4.76 -8.79
N VAL A 258 -4.93 -4.93 -8.51
CA VAL A 258 -3.84 -4.64 -9.46
C VAL A 258 -3.05 -5.94 -9.69
N ASP A 259 -3.56 -6.82 -10.54
CA ASP A 259 -3.05 -8.18 -10.70
C ASP A 259 -2.91 -8.66 -12.15
N GLY A 260 -3.09 -7.76 -13.12
CA GLY A 260 -2.99 -8.08 -14.54
C GLY A 260 -4.09 -9.03 -15.04
N GLY A 261 -5.22 -9.09 -14.35
CA GLY A 261 -6.37 -9.94 -14.68
C GLY A 261 -6.29 -11.35 -14.09
N ALA A 262 -5.34 -11.63 -13.19
CA ALA A 262 -5.11 -12.99 -12.66
C ALA A 262 -6.31 -13.54 -11.85
N THR A 263 -7.22 -12.70 -11.38
CA THR A 263 -8.43 -13.08 -10.62
C THR A 263 -9.73 -12.79 -11.37
N LEU A 264 -9.65 -12.45 -12.67
CA LEU A 264 -10.81 -12.23 -13.56
C LEU A 264 -11.83 -11.19 -13.03
N GLY A 265 -11.38 -10.23 -12.24
CA GLY A 265 -12.24 -9.17 -11.71
C GLY A 265 -12.98 -9.54 -10.42
N ALA A 266 -12.49 -10.55 -9.69
CA ALA A 266 -13.02 -10.89 -8.36
C ALA A 266 -12.66 -9.83 -7.32
#